data_c8f4319ec5f1f579d6b5d162786c249b
#
_entry.id   c8f4319ec5f1f579d6b5d162786c249b
#
_cell.length_a   1.000
_cell.length_b   1.000
_cell.length_c   1.000
_cell.angle_alpha   90.00
_cell.angle_beta   90.00
_cell.angle_gamma   90.00
#
_symmetry.space_group_name_H-M   'P 1'
#
loop_
_entity.id
_entity.type
_entity.pdbx_description
1 polymer ?
#
loop_
_entity_poly.entity_id
_entity_poly.type
_entity_poly.pdbx_seq_one_letter_code
_entity_poly.pdbx_strand_id
1 'polypeptide(L)'
;MTNALFLPQNFVALLALANPLGGTDHELATWFHERLTPAFVAVLHAFTDFGSGEWIGVVVFGLVLFFAWKRWWPSLVTFVVAVPGGMLLNEWVKILVHRQRPFVAGPFVDWTGYSFASGHTIGATLLYGQILLLILPCLKARHWRLLSVFSALSLIGLVGFSRVALGAHFLTDVLAAILFGIIWLALCVVLSKPIRRGSLRSQSAAILSECDGLVLVPVERVAQRDSNL
;
A
#
# COMPACT_ATOMS: atom_id res chain seq x y z
N MET A 1 4.85 23.15 -27.99
CA MET A 1 3.43 23.37 -27.72
C MET A 1 2.94 22.19 -26.91
N THR A 2 3.05 22.25 -25.59
CA THR A 2 2.62 21.22 -24.65
C THR A 2 1.39 21.76 -23.94
N ASN A 3 0.20 21.37 -24.42
CA ASN A 3 -1.03 21.56 -23.67
C ASN A 3 -0.98 20.59 -22.46
N ALA A 4 -0.34 21.03 -21.37
CA ALA A 4 -0.55 20.42 -20.09
C ALA A 4 -2.03 20.55 -19.73
N LEU A 5 -2.68 19.45 -19.40
CA LEU A 5 -4.04 19.40 -18.82
C LEU A 5 -4.00 20.12 -17.44
N PHE A 6 -3.96 21.46 -17.50
CA PHE A 6 -4.17 22.27 -16.31
C PHE A 6 -5.65 22.15 -15.94
N LEU A 7 -5.94 21.52 -14.80
CA LEU A 7 -7.23 21.73 -14.14
C LEU A 7 -7.40 23.25 -14.00
N PRO A 8 -8.56 23.80 -14.34
CA PRO A 8 -8.76 25.24 -14.28
C PRO A 8 -8.44 25.73 -12.87
N GLN A 9 -7.72 26.85 -12.76
CA GLN A 9 -7.32 27.46 -11.47
C GLN A 9 -8.51 27.61 -10.50
N ASN A 10 -9.72 27.72 -11.04
CA ASN A 10 -10.98 27.74 -10.29
C ASN A 10 -11.28 26.42 -9.57
N PHE A 11 -10.82 25.27 -10.07
CA PHE A 11 -11.04 23.96 -9.40
C PHE A 11 -10.12 23.80 -8.21
N VAL A 12 -8.86 24.22 -8.33
CA VAL A 12 -7.89 24.22 -7.21
C VAL A 12 -8.33 25.22 -6.14
N ALA A 13 -8.81 26.41 -6.56
CA ALA A 13 -9.38 27.39 -5.65
C ALA A 13 -10.64 26.88 -4.96
N LEU A 14 -11.51 26.17 -5.68
CA LEU A 14 -12.71 25.54 -5.12
C LEU A 14 -12.38 24.46 -4.09
N LEU A 15 -11.35 23.63 -4.34
CA LEU A 15 -10.85 22.64 -3.37
C LEU A 15 -10.22 23.31 -2.14
N ALA A 16 -9.54 24.44 -2.32
CA ALA A 16 -8.98 25.21 -1.20
C ALA A 16 -10.08 25.90 -0.38
N LEU A 17 -11.12 26.44 -1.02
CA LEU A 17 -12.29 27.04 -0.37
C LEU A 17 -13.19 25.98 0.31
N ALA A 18 -13.18 24.74 -0.19
CA ALA A 18 -13.94 23.62 0.36
C ALA A 18 -13.20 22.87 1.48
N ASN A 19 -12.02 23.32 1.92
CA ASN A 19 -11.31 22.71 3.03
C ASN A 19 -11.78 23.27 4.39
N PRO A 20 -12.81 22.68 5.04
CA PRO A 20 -13.30 23.15 6.33
C PRO A 20 -12.26 23.02 7.46
N LEU A 21 -11.22 22.24 7.25
CA LEU A 21 -10.14 22.00 8.20
C LEU A 21 -8.90 22.87 7.93
N GLY A 22 -8.97 23.83 7.00
CA GLY A 22 -7.82 24.66 6.63
C GLY A 22 -7.26 25.46 7.81
N GLY A 23 -8.12 26.01 8.67
CA GLY A 23 -7.72 26.67 9.91
C GLY A 23 -7.01 25.71 10.86
N THR A 24 -7.61 24.56 11.14
CA THR A 24 -7.03 23.51 12.00
C THR A 24 -5.70 22.98 11.46
N ASP A 25 -5.56 22.83 10.14
CA ASP A 25 -4.31 22.43 9.50
C ASP A 25 -3.16 23.40 9.84
N HIS A 26 -3.41 24.70 9.72
CA HIS A 26 -2.41 25.73 10.00
C HIS A 26 -2.10 25.86 11.49
N GLU A 27 -3.11 25.87 12.33
CA GLU A 27 -2.95 25.95 13.80
C GLU A 27 -2.13 24.76 14.32
N LEU A 28 -2.45 23.55 13.86
CA LEU A 28 -1.75 22.34 14.29
C LEU A 28 -0.29 22.33 13.80
N ALA A 29 -0.04 22.72 12.55
CA ALA A 29 1.30 22.80 12.00
C ALA A 29 2.15 23.83 12.78
N THR A 30 1.62 25.00 13.07
CA THR A 30 2.30 26.06 13.86
C THR A 30 2.56 25.59 15.29
N TRP A 31 1.56 24.97 15.92
CA TRP A 31 1.66 24.47 17.28
C TRP A 31 2.80 23.45 17.45
N PHE A 32 2.96 22.51 16.53
CA PHE A 32 4.08 21.58 16.54
C PHE A 32 5.41 22.29 16.24
N HIS A 33 5.44 23.14 15.23
CA HIS A 33 6.66 23.82 14.80
C HIS A 33 7.32 24.62 15.93
N GLU A 34 6.53 25.31 16.75
CA GLU A 34 7.00 26.05 17.91
C GLU A 34 7.57 25.17 19.05
N ARG A 35 7.25 23.87 19.04
CA ARG A 35 7.60 22.92 20.10
C ARG A 35 8.60 21.86 19.65
N LEU A 36 9.14 21.98 18.45
CA LEU A 36 10.15 21.07 17.96
C LEU A 36 11.45 21.24 18.76
N THR A 37 11.97 20.13 19.28
CA THR A 37 13.31 20.04 19.87
C THR A 37 14.15 19.05 19.09
N PRO A 38 15.50 19.16 19.08
CA PRO A 38 16.35 18.23 18.32
C PRO A 38 16.10 16.75 18.68
N ALA A 39 15.86 16.46 19.96
CA ALA A 39 15.56 15.09 20.41
C ALA A 39 14.21 14.61 19.90
N PHE A 40 13.18 15.45 19.93
CA PHE A 40 11.84 15.11 19.41
C PHE A 40 11.89 14.91 17.89
N VAL A 41 12.60 15.77 17.17
CA VAL A 41 12.81 15.64 15.72
C VAL A 41 13.50 14.33 15.37
N ALA A 42 14.54 13.91 16.13
CA ALA A 42 15.23 12.63 15.91
C ALA A 42 14.28 11.43 16.06
N VAL A 43 13.40 11.46 17.08
CA VAL A 43 12.37 10.40 17.28
C VAL A 43 11.37 10.39 16.12
N LEU A 44 10.91 11.56 15.67
CA LEU A 44 9.98 11.66 14.54
C LEU A 44 10.60 11.14 13.24
N HIS A 45 11.90 11.41 13.01
CA HIS A 45 12.64 10.87 11.85
C HIS A 45 12.71 9.35 11.92
N ALA A 46 12.99 8.75 13.06
CA ALA A 46 13.01 7.30 13.22
C ALA A 46 11.66 6.65 12.84
N PHE A 47 10.54 7.29 13.16
CA PHE A 47 9.22 6.79 12.76
C PHE A 47 8.91 7.06 11.28
N THR A 48 9.27 8.24 10.74
CA THR A 48 8.97 8.56 9.35
C THR A 48 9.74 7.69 8.36
N ASP A 49 10.92 7.18 8.75
CA ASP A 49 11.75 6.31 7.92
C ASP A 49 11.03 5.03 7.51
N PHE A 50 10.13 4.50 8.36
CA PHE A 50 9.26 3.36 8.00
C PHE A 50 8.25 3.66 6.88
N GLY A 51 8.08 4.92 6.51
CA GLY A 51 7.29 5.37 5.36
C GLY A 51 8.14 5.96 4.23
N SER A 52 9.46 5.98 4.36
CA SER A 52 10.37 6.53 3.35
C SER A 52 10.37 5.70 2.06
N GLY A 53 10.68 6.35 0.94
CA GLY A 53 10.79 5.67 -0.35
C GLY A 53 11.86 4.59 -0.34
N GLU A 54 12.97 4.82 0.36
CA GLU A 54 14.10 3.90 0.50
C GLU A 54 13.67 2.64 1.25
N TRP A 55 13.04 2.80 2.43
CA TRP A 55 12.55 1.67 3.22
C TRP A 55 11.53 0.85 2.47
N ILE A 56 10.52 1.52 1.90
CA ILE A 56 9.48 0.87 1.11
C ILE A 56 10.10 0.15 -0.09
N GLY A 57 11.06 0.79 -0.78
CA GLY A 57 11.76 0.19 -1.92
C GLY A 57 12.49 -1.10 -1.55
N VAL A 58 13.22 -1.12 -0.42
CA VAL A 58 13.92 -2.30 0.08
C VAL A 58 12.93 -3.43 0.39
N VAL A 59 11.84 -3.12 1.12
CA VAL A 59 10.84 -4.14 1.47
C VAL A 59 10.10 -4.66 0.23
N VAL A 60 9.71 -3.77 -0.68
CA VAL A 60 9.07 -4.14 -1.96
C VAL A 60 10.00 -5.05 -2.77
N PHE A 61 11.27 -4.68 -2.91
CA PHE A 61 12.25 -5.48 -3.65
C PHE A 61 12.39 -6.89 -3.04
N GLY A 62 12.56 -6.99 -1.72
CA GLY A 62 12.66 -8.26 -1.03
C GLY A 62 11.42 -9.15 -1.21
N LEU A 63 10.21 -8.57 -1.10
CA LEU A 63 8.96 -9.32 -1.27
C LEU A 63 8.73 -9.73 -2.73
N VAL A 64 9.12 -8.90 -3.71
CA VAL A 64 9.06 -9.24 -5.15
C VAL A 64 9.96 -10.44 -5.44
N LEU A 65 11.21 -10.42 -4.95
CA LEU A 65 12.12 -11.56 -5.10
C LEU A 65 11.57 -12.83 -4.42
N PHE A 66 11.02 -12.71 -3.22
CA PHE A 66 10.40 -13.81 -2.50
C PHE A 66 9.23 -14.43 -3.27
N PHE A 67 8.30 -13.62 -3.77
CA PHE A 67 7.16 -14.12 -4.55
C PHE A 67 7.59 -14.72 -5.89
N ALA A 68 8.59 -14.15 -6.56
CA ALA A 68 9.16 -14.68 -7.79
C ALA A 68 9.84 -16.04 -7.54
N TRP A 69 10.64 -16.16 -6.48
CA TRP A 69 11.29 -17.41 -6.07
C TRP A 69 10.28 -18.51 -5.76
N LYS A 70 9.19 -18.17 -5.00
CA LYS A 70 8.09 -19.10 -4.70
C LYS A 70 7.17 -19.34 -5.89
N ARG A 71 7.36 -18.64 -7.01
CA ARG A 71 6.48 -18.67 -8.20
C ARG A 71 5.02 -18.32 -7.91
N TRP A 72 4.79 -17.46 -6.92
CA TRP A 72 3.46 -16.99 -6.53
C TRP A 72 3.04 -15.78 -7.38
N TRP A 73 2.93 -15.99 -8.68
CA TRP A 73 2.68 -14.95 -9.67
C TRP A 73 1.43 -14.08 -9.39
N PRO A 74 0.26 -14.66 -9.00
CA PRO A 74 -0.89 -13.83 -8.69
C PRO A 74 -0.66 -12.89 -7.49
N SER A 75 0.05 -13.35 -6.47
CA SER A 75 0.39 -12.53 -5.31
C SER A 75 1.41 -11.44 -5.66
N LEU A 76 2.40 -11.77 -6.50
CA LEU A 76 3.39 -10.82 -7.01
C LEU A 76 2.73 -9.70 -7.80
N VAL A 77 1.88 -10.03 -8.78
CA VAL A 77 1.17 -9.03 -9.60
C VAL A 77 0.30 -8.14 -8.72
N THR A 78 -0.50 -8.73 -7.82
CA THR A 78 -1.35 -7.96 -6.91
C THR A 78 -0.52 -7.03 -6.02
N PHE A 79 0.63 -7.50 -5.52
CA PHE A 79 1.52 -6.71 -4.67
C PHE A 79 2.15 -5.54 -5.43
N VAL A 80 2.65 -5.77 -6.65
CA VAL A 80 3.27 -4.73 -7.49
C VAL A 80 2.23 -3.67 -7.91
N VAL A 81 1.02 -4.09 -8.25
CA VAL A 81 -0.06 -3.14 -8.58
C VAL A 81 -0.49 -2.36 -7.34
N ALA A 82 -0.61 -3.02 -6.18
CA ALA A 82 -1.06 -2.37 -4.96
C ALA A 82 -0.06 -1.35 -4.42
N VAL A 83 1.21 -1.71 -4.25
CA VAL A 83 2.19 -0.83 -3.56
C VAL A 83 2.88 0.11 -4.55
N PRO A 84 3.74 -0.33 -5.48
CA PRO A 84 4.34 0.59 -6.44
C PRO A 84 3.32 1.34 -7.30
N GLY A 85 2.26 0.65 -7.78
CA GLY A 85 1.22 1.27 -8.60
C GLY A 85 0.47 2.38 -7.86
N GLY A 86 0.11 2.17 -6.58
CA GLY A 86 -0.53 3.20 -5.77
C GLY A 86 0.39 4.37 -5.42
N MET A 87 1.69 4.12 -5.23
CA MET A 87 2.68 5.19 -5.04
C MET A 87 2.83 6.05 -6.30
N LEU A 88 2.91 5.44 -7.47
CA LEU A 88 2.95 6.15 -8.75
C LEU A 88 1.69 7.01 -8.95
N LEU A 89 0.52 6.45 -8.65
CA LEU A 89 -0.73 7.22 -8.70
C LEU A 89 -0.69 8.44 -7.79
N ASN A 90 -0.11 8.32 -6.59
CA ASN A 90 0.05 9.45 -5.68
C ASN A 90 0.94 10.56 -6.24
N GLU A 91 2.02 10.23 -6.96
CA GLU A 91 2.87 11.24 -7.60
C GLU A 91 2.08 12.01 -8.70
N TRP A 92 1.21 11.34 -9.45
CA TRP A 92 0.30 12.01 -10.38
C TRP A 92 -0.67 12.95 -9.66
N VAL A 93 -1.24 12.52 -8.53
CA VAL A 93 -2.14 13.36 -7.71
C VAL A 93 -1.40 14.61 -7.22
N LYS A 94 -0.16 14.50 -6.77
CA LYS A 94 0.66 15.67 -6.36
C LYS A 94 0.83 16.67 -7.49
N ILE A 95 1.14 16.19 -8.69
CA ILE A 95 1.32 17.03 -9.89
C ILE A 95 0.00 17.71 -10.28
N LEU A 96 -1.17 17.11 -10.02
CA LEU A 96 -2.46 17.71 -10.33
C LEU A 96 -2.89 18.75 -9.30
N VAL A 97 -2.65 18.51 -8.00
CA VAL A 97 -3.16 19.35 -6.91
C VAL A 97 -2.27 20.56 -6.61
N HIS A 98 -0.95 20.43 -6.77
CA HIS A 98 0.04 21.51 -6.56
C HIS A 98 -0.05 22.21 -5.19
N ARG A 99 -0.49 21.52 -4.13
CA ARG A 99 -0.60 22.10 -2.79
C ARG A 99 0.76 22.40 -2.21
N GLN A 100 0.96 23.64 -1.74
CA GLN A 100 2.20 24.01 -1.02
C GLN A 100 2.25 23.34 0.36
N ARG A 101 3.47 23.19 0.89
CA ARG A 101 3.72 22.61 2.22
C ARG A 101 3.47 23.64 3.32
N PRO A 102 3.23 23.18 4.59
CA PRO A 102 3.09 24.09 5.74
C PRO A 102 4.27 25.02 5.92
N PHE A 103 5.48 24.49 5.81
CA PHE A 103 6.72 25.25 5.91
C PHE A 103 7.60 24.97 4.71
N VAL A 104 8.17 26.05 4.14
CA VAL A 104 9.09 26.01 2.99
C VAL A 104 10.52 26.38 3.38
N ALA A 105 10.72 26.88 4.62
CA ALA A 105 12.03 27.22 5.20
C ALA A 105 11.99 27.11 6.72
N GLY A 106 13.11 26.76 7.33
CA GLY A 106 13.23 26.63 8.78
C GLY A 106 14.35 25.66 9.20
N PRO A 107 14.72 25.62 10.49
CA PRO A 107 15.88 24.86 10.98
C PRO A 107 15.70 23.33 10.83
N PHE A 108 14.49 22.83 10.67
CA PHE A 108 14.16 21.40 10.51
C PHE A 108 13.43 21.12 9.21
N VAL A 109 13.45 22.05 8.24
CA VAL A 109 12.73 21.96 6.98
C VAL A 109 13.71 21.55 5.87
N ASP A 110 13.54 20.32 5.38
CA ASP A 110 14.27 19.77 4.23
C ASP A 110 13.27 19.05 3.31
N TRP A 111 12.22 19.82 2.89
CA TRP A 111 11.15 19.26 2.09
C TRP A 111 11.10 19.87 0.70
N THR A 112 11.12 19.02 -0.33
CA THR A 112 10.94 19.42 -1.72
C THR A 112 9.58 18.95 -2.26
N GLY A 113 9.10 19.61 -3.31
CA GLY A 113 7.85 19.23 -4.01
C GLY A 113 6.57 19.56 -3.26
N TYR A 114 5.45 19.05 -3.76
CA TYR A 114 4.10 19.36 -3.29
C TYR A 114 3.69 18.58 -2.04
N SER A 115 2.73 19.14 -1.29
CA SER A 115 2.28 18.58 -0.01
C SER A 115 1.24 17.48 -0.17
N PHE A 116 0.23 17.67 -1.04
CA PHE A 116 -0.91 16.75 -1.15
C PHE A 116 -0.67 15.64 -2.21
N ALA A 117 -0.97 14.36 -1.90
CA ALA A 117 -1.15 13.80 -0.59
C ALA A 117 0.20 13.29 -0.05
N SER A 118 0.29 13.01 1.28
CA SER A 118 1.55 12.61 1.92
C SER A 118 2.11 11.31 1.34
N GLY A 119 3.30 11.37 0.71
CA GLY A 119 3.96 10.22 0.10
C GLY A 119 4.37 9.15 1.10
N HIS A 120 4.93 9.54 2.26
CA HIS A 120 5.30 8.61 3.33
C HIS A 120 4.07 7.89 3.89
N THR A 121 2.99 8.62 4.13
CA THR A 121 1.77 8.07 4.72
C THR A 121 1.06 7.11 3.76
N ILE A 122 0.94 7.49 2.47
CA ILE A 122 0.32 6.59 1.50
C ILE A 122 1.16 5.34 1.27
N GLY A 123 2.50 5.49 1.18
CA GLY A 123 3.42 4.38 1.06
C GLY A 123 3.33 3.41 2.23
N ALA A 124 3.30 3.92 3.48
CA ALA A 124 3.07 3.12 4.68
C ALA A 124 1.70 2.42 4.65
N THR A 125 0.63 3.13 4.26
CA THR A 125 -0.72 2.56 4.16
C THR A 125 -0.77 1.43 3.15
N LEU A 126 -0.17 1.63 1.98
CA LEU A 126 -0.14 0.62 0.92
C LEU A 126 0.71 -0.59 1.32
N LEU A 127 1.92 -0.37 1.83
CA LEU A 127 2.83 -1.44 2.18
C LEU A 127 2.30 -2.28 3.36
N TYR A 128 2.05 -1.64 4.51
CA TYR A 128 1.63 -2.37 5.71
C TYR A 128 0.20 -2.91 5.58
N GLY A 129 -0.68 -2.18 4.88
CA GLY A 129 -2.02 -2.66 4.55
C GLY A 129 -1.97 -3.89 3.63
N GLN A 130 -1.14 -3.88 2.59
CA GLN A 130 -0.99 -5.02 1.68
C GLN A 130 -0.35 -6.24 2.38
N ILE A 131 0.68 -6.03 3.20
CA ILE A 131 1.28 -7.10 4.03
C ILE A 131 0.21 -7.69 4.95
N LEU A 132 -0.57 -6.84 5.63
CA LEU A 132 -1.65 -7.28 6.51
C LEU A 132 -2.67 -8.15 5.77
N LEU A 133 -3.11 -7.73 4.57
CA LEU A 133 -4.04 -8.49 3.73
C LEU A 133 -3.48 -9.86 3.30
N LEU A 134 -2.15 -9.97 3.15
CA LEU A 134 -1.49 -11.23 2.80
C LEU A 134 -1.37 -12.18 4.00
N ILE A 135 -1.06 -11.66 5.21
CA ILE A 135 -0.81 -12.50 6.39
C ILE A 135 -2.08 -12.87 7.16
N LEU A 136 -3.13 -12.01 7.17
CA LEU A 136 -4.35 -12.24 7.94
C LEU A 136 -5.02 -13.61 7.68
N PRO A 137 -5.12 -14.10 6.43
CA PRO A 137 -5.70 -15.42 6.16
C PRO A 137 -4.86 -16.58 6.73
N CYS A 138 -3.54 -16.39 6.92
CA CYS A 138 -2.62 -17.39 7.43
C CYS A 138 -2.66 -17.50 8.96
N LEU A 139 -3.12 -16.46 9.65
CA LEU A 139 -3.18 -16.39 11.10
C LEU A 139 -4.45 -17.06 11.63
N LYS A 140 -4.31 -18.21 12.33
CA LYS A 140 -5.45 -18.94 12.91
C LYS A 140 -5.93 -18.33 14.21
N ALA A 141 -5.01 -17.96 15.11
CA ALA A 141 -5.36 -17.46 16.43
C ALA A 141 -5.78 -15.98 16.40
N ARG A 142 -6.88 -15.66 17.09
CA ARG A 142 -7.48 -14.31 17.12
C ARG A 142 -6.51 -13.25 17.64
N HIS A 143 -5.73 -13.57 18.67
CA HIS A 143 -4.78 -12.59 19.24
C HIS A 143 -3.69 -12.19 18.25
N TRP A 144 -3.15 -13.12 17.44
CA TRP A 144 -2.17 -12.78 16.40
C TRP A 144 -2.78 -11.91 15.29
N ARG A 145 -4.04 -12.16 14.92
CA ARG A 145 -4.76 -11.29 13.97
C ARG A 145 -4.93 -9.89 14.51
N LEU A 146 -5.38 -9.76 15.78
CA LEU A 146 -5.54 -8.45 16.42
C LEU A 146 -4.21 -7.72 16.57
N LEU A 147 -3.14 -8.42 16.99
CA LEU A 147 -1.80 -7.84 17.11
C LEU A 147 -1.30 -7.33 15.76
N SER A 148 -1.45 -8.11 14.69
CA SER A 148 -1.03 -7.68 13.33
C SER A 148 -1.79 -6.46 12.85
N VAL A 149 -3.11 -6.41 13.05
CA VAL A 149 -3.93 -5.24 12.72
C VAL A 149 -3.49 -4.02 13.52
N PHE A 150 -3.35 -4.16 14.84
CA PHE A 150 -2.90 -3.07 15.70
C PHE A 150 -1.51 -2.56 15.31
N SER A 151 -0.55 -3.46 15.04
CA SER A 151 0.81 -3.07 14.63
C SER A 151 0.81 -2.31 13.31
N ALA A 152 0.06 -2.77 12.30
CA ALA A 152 -0.05 -2.09 11.01
C ALA A 152 -0.67 -0.70 11.15
N LEU A 153 -1.79 -0.59 11.88
CA LEU A 153 -2.45 0.70 12.13
C LEU A 153 -1.56 1.65 12.94
N SER A 154 -0.83 1.15 13.94
CA SER A 154 0.10 1.96 14.73
C SER A 154 1.25 2.49 13.88
N LEU A 155 1.85 1.67 13.02
CA LEU A 155 2.91 2.11 12.11
C LEU A 155 2.40 3.18 11.13
N ILE A 156 1.26 2.96 10.50
CA ILE A 156 0.65 3.95 9.59
C ILE A 156 0.37 5.26 10.34
N GLY A 157 -0.21 5.17 11.54
CA GLY A 157 -0.53 6.33 12.37
C GLY A 157 0.73 7.08 12.83
N LEU A 158 1.78 6.38 13.25
CA LEU A 158 3.05 6.98 13.68
C LEU A 158 3.78 7.67 12.51
N VAL A 159 3.81 7.03 11.32
CA VAL A 159 4.34 7.66 10.11
C VAL A 159 3.53 8.91 9.77
N GLY A 160 2.20 8.83 9.73
CA GLY A 160 1.36 9.98 9.43
C GLY A 160 1.52 11.11 10.45
N PHE A 161 1.52 10.78 11.74
CA PHE A 161 1.76 11.73 12.83
C PHE A 161 3.12 12.43 12.69
N SER A 162 4.19 11.67 12.40
CA SER A 162 5.52 12.25 12.24
C SER A 162 5.57 13.29 11.11
N ARG A 163 4.81 13.07 10.02
CA ARG A 163 4.76 14.01 8.88
C ARG A 163 4.08 15.33 9.25
N VAL A 164 3.02 15.27 10.06
CA VAL A 164 2.34 16.47 10.57
C VAL A 164 3.24 17.18 11.59
N ALA A 165 3.77 16.46 12.55
CA ALA A 165 4.59 17.04 13.63
C ALA A 165 5.88 17.67 13.10
N LEU A 166 6.53 17.07 12.10
CA LEU A 166 7.70 17.65 11.41
C LEU A 166 7.33 18.85 10.51
N GLY A 167 6.05 19.18 10.34
CA GLY A 167 5.62 20.27 9.46
C GLY A 167 5.81 20.01 7.97
N ALA A 168 6.00 18.75 7.57
CA ALA A 168 6.16 18.36 6.17
C ALA A 168 4.84 18.34 5.40
N HIS A 169 3.75 18.02 6.10
CA HIS A 169 2.40 17.86 5.56
C HIS A 169 1.35 18.40 6.52
N PHE A 170 0.23 18.85 5.99
CA PHE A 170 -0.96 19.14 6.77
C PHE A 170 -1.64 17.85 7.25
N LEU A 171 -2.45 17.96 8.31
CA LEU A 171 -3.23 16.81 8.79
C LEU A 171 -4.16 16.27 7.69
N THR A 172 -4.77 17.15 6.91
CA THR A 172 -5.64 16.75 5.78
C THR A 172 -4.90 15.99 4.68
N ASP A 173 -3.61 16.27 4.43
CA ASP A 173 -2.79 15.51 3.47
C ASP A 173 -2.56 14.07 3.94
N VAL A 174 -2.38 13.89 5.26
CA VAL A 174 -2.18 12.60 5.90
C VAL A 174 -3.48 11.77 5.88
N LEU A 175 -4.60 12.39 6.25
CA LEU A 175 -5.92 11.72 6.24
C LEU A 175 -6.32 11.32 4.82
N ALA A 176 -6.10 12.21 3.84
CA ALA A 176 -6.34 11.90 2.43
C ALA A 176 -5.45 10.74 1.94
N ALA A 177 -4.17 10.70 2.33
CA ALA A 177 -3.26 9.63 1.96
C ALA A 177 -3.71 8.27 2.52
N ILE A 178 -4.17 8.21 3.77
CA ILE A 178 -4.73 7.00 4.37
C ILE A 178 -5.99 6.57 3.62
N LEU A 179 -6.92 7.48 3.39
CA LEU A 179 -8.18 7.20 2.71
C LEU A 179 -7.93 6.68 1.27
N PHE A 180 -7.08 7.36 0.50
CA PHE A 180 -6.73 6.95 -0.86
C PHE A 180 -6.04 5.60 -0.88
N GLY A 181 -5.11 5.36 0.08
CA GLY A 181 -4.46 4.07 0.22
C GLY A 181 -5.43 2.93 0.52
N ILE A 182 -6.40 3.14 1.42
CA ILE A 182 -7.44 2.15 1.74
C ILE A 182 -8.32 1.87 0.52
N ILE A 183 -8.80 2.93 -0.17
CA ILE A 183 -9.64 2.79 -1.37
C ILE A 183 -8.89 2.01 -2.45
N TRP A 184 -7.62 2.36 -2.70
CA TRP A 184 -6.79 1.69 -3.69
C TRP A 184 -6.57 0.20 -3.36
N LEU A 185 -6.24 -0.13 -2.10
CA LEU A 185 -6.10 -1.51 -1.65
C LEU A 185 -7.41 -2.30 -1.80
N ALA A 186 -8.54 -1.70 -1.42
CA ALA A 186 -9.85 -2.32 -1.58
C ALA A 186 -10.14 -2.61 -3.06
N LEU A 187 -9.85 -1.66 -3.96
CA LEU A 187 -9.98 -1.84 -5.40
C LEU A 187 -9.10 -2.99 -5.91
N CYS A 188 -7.82 -3.02 -5.52
CA CYS A 188 -6.90 -4.10 -5.87
C CYS A 188 -7.41 -5.48 -5.39
N VAL A 189 -7.95 -5.56 -4.18
CA VAL A 189 -8.55 -6.80 -3.64
C VAL A 189 -9.76 -7.23 -4.46
N VAL A 190 -10.65 -6.31 -4.80
CA VAL A 190 -11.85 -6.61 -5.60
C VAL A 190 -11.46 -7.10 -6.99
N LEU A 191 -10.55 -6.39 -7.66
CA LEU A 191 -10.10 -6.73 -9.02
C LEU A 191 -9.29 -8.03 -9.07
N SER A 192 -8.57 -8.39 -8.01
CA SER A 192 -7.79 -9.64 -7.95
C SER A 192 -8.62 -10.91 -7.71
N LYS A 193 -9.87 -10.79 -7.21
CA LYS A 193 -10.74 -11.94 -6.92
C LYS A 193 -10.96 -12.87 -8.12
N PRO A 194 -11.27 -12.41 -9.34
CA PRO A 194 -11.48 -13.29 -10.49
C PRO A 194 -10.21 -14.03 -10.91
N ILE A 195 -9.05 -13.37 -10.83
CA ILE A 195 -7.73 -13.96 -11.17
C ILE A 195 -7.42 -15.12 -10.21
N ARG A 196 -7.63 -14.93 -8.92
CA ARG A 196 -7.43 -15.97 -7.89
C ARG A 196 -8.39 -17.14 -8.06
N ARG A 197 -9.67 -16.90 -8.39
CA ARG A 197 -10.66 -17.94 -8.67
C ARG A 197 -10.33 -18.73 -9.92
N GLY A 198 -9.87 -18.07 -10.98
CA GLY A 198 -9.43 -18.72 -12.23
C GLY A 198 -8.24 -19.64 -12.00
N SER A 199 -7.23 -19.19 -11.24
CA SER A 199 -6.05 -20.00 -10.89
C SER A 199 -6.43 -21.26 -10.08
N LEU A 200 -7.30 -21.14 -9.08
CA LEU A 200 -7.76 -22.28 -8.29
C LEU A 200 -8.58 -23.27 -9.13
N ARG A 201 -9.42 -22.77 -10.04
CA ARG A 201 -10.23 -23.61 -10.94
C ARG A 201 -9.37 -24.36 -11.94
N SER A 202 -8.31 -23.70 -12.48
CA SER A 202 -7.34 -24.33 -13.38
C SER A 202 -6.52 -25.42 -12.66
N GLN A 203 -6.08 -25.18 -11.42
CA GLN A 203 -5.38 -26.19 -10.63
C GLN A 203 -6.28 -27.38 -10.27
N SER A 204 -7.53 -27.14 -9.89
CA SER A 204 -8.50 -28.22 -9.63
C SER A 204 -8.80 -29.02 -10.88
N ALA A 205 -8.95 -28.37 -12.04
CA ALA A 205 -9.18 -29.06 -13.31
C ALA A 205 -7.97 -29.91 -13.73
N ALA A 206 -6.74 -29.40 -13.51
CA ALA A 206 -5.51 -30.16 -13.78
C ALA A 206 -5.40 -31.41 -12.89
N ILE A 207 -5.71 -31.27 -11.59
CA ILE A 207 -5.72 -32.42 -10.65
C ILE A 207 -6.78 -33.46 -11.05
N LEU A 208 -7.98 -33.01 -11.43
CA LEU A 208 -9.05 -33.92 -11.86
C LEU A 208 -8.68 -34.65 -13.17
N SER A 209 -8.07 -33.96 -14.15
CA SER A 209 -7.62 -34.60 -15.39
C SER A 209 -6.50 -35.60 -15.16
N GLU A 210 -5.65 -35.39 -14.17
CA GLU A 210 -4.58 -36.31 -13.78
C GLU A 210 -5.16 -37.56 -13.04
N CYS A 211 -6.18 -37.36 -12.22
CA CYS A 211 -6.93 -38.45 -11.58
C CYS A 211 -7.73 -39.30 -12.61
N ASP A 212 -8.38 -38.65 -13.58
CA ASP A 212 -9.11 -39.37 -14.66
C ASP A 212 -8.15 -40.17 -15.56
N GLY A 213 -6.93 -39.66 -15.79
CA GLY A 213 -5.89 -40.40 -16.53
C GLY A 213 -5.37 -41.64 -15.77
N LEU A 214 -5.43 -41.64 -14.43
CA LEU A 214 -5.03 -42.77 -13.60
C LEU A 214 -6.12 -43.85 -13.52
N VAL A 215 -7.40 -43.49 -13.70
CA VAL A 215 -8.54 -44.41 -13.64
C VAL A 215 -8.74 -45.17 -14.94
N LEU A 216 -8.17 -44.76 -16.06
CA LEU A 216 -8.30 -45.41 -17.37
C LEU A 216 -7.18 -46.43 -17.67
N VAL A 217 -6.59 -47.04 -16.64
CA VAL A 217 -5.91 -48.33 -16.85
C VAL A 217 -6.99 -49.42 -16.88
N PRO A 218 -7.31 -49.99 -18.05
CA PRO A 218 -8.40 -50.97 -18.11
C PRO A 218 -8.03 -52.20 -17.26
N VAL A 219 -8.94 -52.58 -16.36
CA VAL A 219 -8.83 -53.79 -15.53
C VAL A 219 -8.68 -55.07 -16.37
N GLU A 220 -8.90 -55.00 -17.69
CA GLU A 220 -8.75 -56.09 -18.63
C GLU A 220 -7.29 -56.68 -18.75
N ARG A 221 -6.27 -55.88 -18.41
CA ARG A 221 -4.86 -56.41 -18.46
C ARG A 221 -4.45 -57.28 -17.26
N VAL A 222 -5.20 -57.26 -16.20
CA VAL A 222 -4.90 -58.11 -15.02
C VAL A 222 -5.46 -59.51 -15.19
N ALA A 223 -6.62 -59.66 -15.87
CA ALA A 223 -7.26 -60.94 -16.10
C ALA A 223 -6.53 -61.85 -17.13
N GLN A 224 -5.72 -61.30 -18.00
CA GLN A 224 -4.97 -62.03 -19.01
C GLN A 224 -3.64 -62.64 -18.50
N ARG A 225 -3.21 -62.25 -17.30
CA ARG A 225 -1.94 -62.75 -16.72
C ARG A 225 -2.16 -64.03 -15.88
N ASP A 226 -3.34 -64.26 -15.40
CA ASP A 226 -3.68 -65.43 -14.56
C ASP A 226 -4.19 -66.67 -15.36
N SER A 227 -4.39 -66.53 -16.68
CA SER A 227 -4.81 -67.62 -17.54
C SER A 227 -3.66 -68.37 -18.22
N ASN A 228 -2.38 -68.01 -17.95
CA ASN A 228 -1.18 -68.61 -18.52
C ASN A 228 -0.21 -69.19 -17.45
N LEU A 229 -0.75 -69.64 -16.30
CA LEU A 229 -0.01 -70.47 -15.32
C LEU A 229 -0.60 -71.89 -15.18
#